data_8b547f4808b707f5d5f5bc96cd807c12
#
_entry.id   8b547f4808b707f5d5f5bc96cd807c12
#
_cell.length_a   1.000
_cell.length_b   1.000
_cell.length_c   1.000
_cell.angle_alpha   90.00
_cell.angle_beta   90.00
_cell.angle_gamma   90.00
#
_symmetry.space_group_name_H-M   'P 1'
#
loop_
_entity.id
_entity.type
_entity.pdbx_description
1 polymer ?
#
loop_
_entity_poly.entity_id
_entity_poly.type
_entity_poly.pdbx_seq_one_letter_code
_entity_poly.pdbx_strand_id
1 'polypeptide(L)'
;MSCVPVRGCRIGEGRPKVILPIVERTEAAILEKAAAFSTLCADCVEWRVDLFEAAADPGAVVHCLAKLRVLLKEKLLLVTLRTKEEGGSVPVSHEGYLRFLRTILDTDCADLIDIEFFT
;
A
#
# COMPACT_ATOMS: atom_id res chain seq x y z
N MET A 1 2.13 6.16 -25.81
CA MET A 1 1.79 5.53 -24.53
C MET A 1 0.93 6.47 -23.71
N SER A 2 -0.20 5.98 -23.24
CA SER A 2 -1.11 6.80 -22.44
C SER A 2 -0.60 6.88 -20.99
N CYS A 3 -0.82 8.01 -20.33
CA CYS A 3 -0.53 8.15 -18.92
C CYS A 3 -1.81 8.00 -18.10
N VAL A 4 -1.65 7.69 -16.82
CA VAL A 4 -2.75 7.53 -15.89
C VAL A 4 -2.65 8.63 -14.82
N PRO A 5 -3.62 9.56 -14.77
CA PRO A 5 -3.61 10.58 -13.72
C PRO A 5 -4.17 10.01 -12.42
N VAL A 6 -3.40 10.11 -11.33
CA VAL A 6 -3.81 9.67 -10.00
C VAL A 6 -3.38 10.76 -9.03
N ARG A 7 -4.33 11.33 -8.30
CA ARG A 7 -4.08 12.34 -7.27
C ARG A 7 -3.11 13.43 -7.73
N GLY A 8 -3.33 13.94 -8.94
CA GLY A 8 -2.49 15.00 -9.51
C GLY A 8 -1.14 14.55 -10.05
N CYS A 9 -0.80 13.27 -9.92
CA CYS A 9 0.41 12.69 -10.46
C CYS A 9 0.08 11.96 -11.76
N ARG A 10 0.88 12.18 -12.81
CA ARG A 10 0.64 11.56 -14.12
C ARG A 10 1.61 10.41 -14.30
N ILE A 11 1.12 9.22 -14.03
CA ILE A 11 1.91 7.98 -14.16
C ILE A 11 2.07 7.63 -15.62
N GLY A 12 3.30 7.39 -16.05
CA GLY A 12 3.61 7.07 -17.44
C GLY A 12 4.00 8.29 -18.28
N GLU A 13 4.14 9.46 -17.65
CA GLU A 13 4.53 10.69 -18.31
C GLU A 13 5.59 11.41 -17.51
N GLY A 14 6.50 12.09 -18.18
CA GLY A 14 7.58 12.84 -17.56
C GLY A 14 8.68 11.91 -17.02
N ARG A 15 9.34 12.31 -15.93
CA ARG A 15 10.38 11.50 -15.31
C ARG A 15 9.79 10.25 -14.67
N PRO A 16 10.56 9.17 -14.51
CA PRO A 16 10.11 7.99 -13.77
C PRO A 16 9.66 8.37 -12.37
N LYS A 17 8.60 7.73 -11.89
CA LYS A 17 8.08 7.97 -10.55
C LYS A 17 8.85 7.16 -9.52
N VAL A 18 9.10 7.76 -8.36
CA VAL A 18 9.84 7.13 -7.27
C VAL A 18 8.87 6.55 -6.25
N ILE A 19 9.03 5.26 -5.94
CA ILE A 19 8.22 4.55 -4.94
C ILE A 19 9.10 4.16 -3.77
N LEU A 20 8.69 4.51 -2.55
CA LEU A 20 9.37 4.12 -1.33
C LEU A 20 8.53 3.10 -0.56
N PRO A 21 9.07 1.91 -0.26
CA PRO A 21 8.31 0.88 0.45
C PRO A 21 8.39 1.02 1.97
N ILE A 22 7.26 0.76 2.64
CA ILE A 22 7.21 0.61 4.09
C ILE A 22 7.13 -0.88 4.37
N VAL A 23 8.12 -1.41 5.05
CA VAL A 23 8.26 -2.85 5.31
C VAL A 23 8.33 -3.17 6.80
N GLU A 24 7.95 -2.22 7.64
CA GLU A 24 7.97 -2.35 9.10
C GLU A 24 6.90 -3.31 9.59
N ARG A 25 7.08 -3.85 10.80
CA ARG A 25 6.20 -4.87 11.37
C ARG A 25 5.11 -4.31 12.27
N THR A 26 5.41 -3.24 13.02
CA THR A 26 4.46 -2.68 13.99
C THR A 26 3.81 -1.43 13.44
N GLU A 27 2.61 -1.12 13.93
CA GLU A 27 1.92 0.09 13.53
C GLU A 27 2.76 1.33 13.85
N ALA A 28 3.36 1.39 15.03
CA ALA A 28 4.17 2.53 15.43
C ALA A 28 5.34 2.76 14.46
N ALA A 29 6.05 1.69 14.09
CA ALA A 29 7.17 1.79 13.16
C ALA A 29 6.71 2.15 11.75
N ILE A 30 5.56 1.61 11.32
CA ILE A 30 4.97 1.92 10.02
C ILE A 30 4.66 3.42 9.93
N LEU A 31 4.01 3.97 10.96
CA LEU A 31 3.62 5.38 10.96
C LEU A 31 4.83 6.30 11.08
N GLU A 32 5.84 5.90 11.85
CA GLU A 32 7.08 6.66 11.93
C GLU A 32 7.77 6.74 10.57
N LYS A 33 7.83 5.62 9.84
CA LYS A 33 8.42 5.59 8.51
C LYS A 33 7.61 6.45 7.54
N ALA A 34 6.30 6.40 7.62
CA ALA A 34 5.43 7.22 6.78
C ALA A 34 5.67 8.71 7.02
N ALA A 35 5.80 9.10 8.28
CA ALA A 35 6.08 10.49 8.61
C ALA A 35 7.42 10.95 8.02
N ALA A 36 8.44 10.10 8.07
CA ALA A 36 9.72 10.39 7.46
C ALA A 36 9.59 10.50 5.92
N PHE A 37 8.88 9.58 5.30
CA PHE A 37 8.69 9.57 3.85
C PHE A 37 7.86 10.76 3.36
N SER A 38 6.97 11.30 4.20
CA SER A 38 6.11 12.41 3.80
C SER A 38 6.88 13.67 3.44
N THR A 39 8.11 13.80 3.93
CA THR A 39 8.97 14.95 3.66
C THR A 39 9.96 14.73 2.52
N LEU A 40 10.04 13.52 1.99
CA LEU A 40 10.97 13.19 0.92
C LEU A 40 10.36 13.46 -0.46
N CYS A 41 11.22 13.62 -1.45
CA CYS A 41 10.79 13.87 -2.84
C CYS A 41 10.43 12.57 -3.54
N ALA A 42 9.49 11.81 -2.98
CA ALA A 42 8.97 10.59 -3.58
C ALA A 42 7.55 10.82 -4.06
N ASP A 43 7.17 10.12 -5.11
CA ASP A 43 5.84 10.25 -5.71
C ASP A 43 4.82 9.34 -5.03
N CYS A 44 5.27 8.18 -4.56
CA CYS A 44 4.40 7.14 -4.06
C CYS A 44 5.05 6.43 -2.88
N VAL A 45 4.24 6.01 -1.93
CA VAL A 45 4.68 5.14 -0.82
C VAL A 45 3.91 3.84 -0.94
N GLU A 46 4.64 2.73 -0.90
CA GLU A 46 4.04 1.39 -0.94
C GLU A 46 4.01 0.81 0.46
N TRP A 47 2.84 0.44 0.94
CA TRP A 47 2.73 -0.26 2.21
C TRP A 47 2.64 -1.77 1.96
N ARG A 48 3.68 -2.50 2.40
CA ARG A 48 3.73 -3.95 2.33
C ARG A 48 2.99 -4.52 3.53
N VAL A 49 1.69 -4.75 3.37
CA VAL A 49 0.82 -5.22 4.46
C VAL A 49 1.19 -6.62 4.93
N ASP A 50 1.72 -7.45 4.04
CA ASP A 50 2.12 -8.81 4.39
C ASP A 50 3.20 -8.86 5.48
N LEU A 51 3.94 -7.77 5.68
CA LEU A 51 4.98 -7.68 6.69
C LEU A 51 4.48 -7.10 8.02
N PHE A 52 3.24 -6.59 8.05
CA PHE A 52 2.62 -6.07 9.25
C PHE A 52 2.24 -7.21 10.17
N GLU A 53 2.57 -7.11 11.47
CA GLU A 53 2.29 -8.18 12.43
C GLU A 53 0.80 -8.46 12.61
N ALA A 54 -0.05 -7.47 12.36
CA ALA A 54 -1.50 -7.62 12.45
C ALA A 54 -2.17 -7.73 11.09
N ALA A 55 -1.45 -8.22 10.07
CA ALA A 55 -1.95 -8.32 8.71
C ALA A 55 -3.22 -9.18 8.60
N ALA A 56 -3.41 -10.14 9.51
CA ALA A 56 -4.57 -11.02 9.50
C ALA A 56 -5.81 -10.38 10.12
N ASP A 57 -5.68 -9.22 10.74
CA ASP A 57 -6.79 -8.51 11.39
C ASP A 57 -7.25 -7.36 10.48
N PRO A 58 -8.39 -7.51 9.79
CA PRO A 58 -8.87 -6.46 8.88
C PRO A 58 -9.07 -5.11 9.57
N GLY A 59 -9.55 -5.11 10.81
CA GLY A 59 -9.74 -3.88 11.56
C GLY A 59 -8.44 -3.14 11.81
N ALA A 60 -7.39 -3.88 12.18
CA ALA A 60 -6.08 -3.29 12.41
C ALA A 60 -5.49 -2.72 11.11
N VAL A 61 -5.68 -3.43 10.00
CA VAL A 61 -5.19 -2.98 8.69
C VAL A 61 -5.89 -1.68 8.28
N VAL A 62 -7.21 -1.63 8.40
CA VAL A 62 -7.99 -0.43 8.04
C VAL A 62 -7.61 0.75 8.93
N HIS A 63 -7.43 0.51 10.23
CA HIS A 63 -7.02 1.54 11.18
C HIS A 63 -5.67 2.16 10.82
N CYS A 64 -4.70 1.30 10.52
CA CYS A 64 -3.36 1.75 10.12
C CYS A 64 -3.41 2.50 8.78
N LEU A 65 -4.18 1.98 7.83
CA LEU A 65 -4.32 2.58 6.50
C LEU A 65 -4.88 4.00 6.58
N ALA A 66 -5.89 4.22 7.42
CA ALA A 66 -6.47 5.54 7.60
C ALA A 66 -5.44 6.54 8.12
N LYS A 67 -4.61 6.10 9.07
CA LYS A 67 -3.53 6.95 9.61
C LYS A 67 -2.46 7.23 8.57
N LEU A 68 -2.11 6.23 7.76
CA LEU A 68 -1.16 6.41 6.66
C LEU A 68 -1.65 7.47 5.68
N ARG A 69 -2.93 7.42 5.34
CA ARG A 69 -3.49 8.40 4.39
C ARG A 69 -3.30 9.83 4.91
N VAL A 70 -3.54 10.05 6.19
CA VAL A 70 -3.39 11.37 6.79
C VAL A 70 -1.92 11.82 6.78
N LEU A 71 -1.00 10.94 7.17
CA LEU A 71 0.42 11.28 7.24
C LEU A 71 1.04 11.53 5.87
N LEU A 72 0.63 10.78 4.87
CA LEU A 72 1.22 10.89 3.53
C LEU A 72 0.65 12.03 2.70
N LYS A 73 -0.43 12.65 3.17
CA LYS A 73 -1.04 13.83 2.52
C LYS A 73 -1.36 13.54 1.05
N GLU A 74 -0.74 14.27 0.13
CA GLU A 74 -1.03 14.16 -1.30
C GLU A 74 -0.16 13.13 -2.04
N LYS A 75 0.74 12.43 -1.32
CA LYS A 75 1.51 11.37 -1.96
C LYS A 75 0.61 10.20 -2.31
N LEU A 76 0.95 9.51 -3.40
CA LEU A 76 0.23 8.29 -3.77
C LEU A 76 0.48 7.21 -2.73
N LEU A 77 -0.56 6.47 -2.38
CA LEU A 77 -0.46 5.34 -1.46
C LEU A 77 -0.83 4.06 -2.21
N LEU A 78 0.17 3.21 -2.38
CA LEU A 78 0.03 1.90 -3.01
C LEU A 78 -0.03 0.86 -1.88
N VAL A 79 -1.04 0.01 -1.89
CA VAL A 79 -1.17 -1.06 -0.91
C VAL A 79 -0.88 -2.40 -1.57
N THR A 80 0.04 -3.16 -0.98
CA THR A 80 0.48 -4.45 -1.50
C THR A 80 0.37 -5.51 -0.42
N LEU A 81 -0.33 -6.60 -0.72
CA LEU A 81 -0.29 -7.83 0.07
C LEU A 81 0.42 -8.88 -0.76
N ARG A 82 1.72 -9.06 -0.51
CA ARG A 82 2.51 -10.05 -1.25
C ARG A 82 2.26 -11.42 -0.62
N THR A 83 1.62 -12.31 -1.36
CA THR A 83 1.31 -13.64 -0.84
C THR A 83 2.55 -14.53 -0.85
N LYS A 84 2.48 -15.62 -0.09
CA LYS A 84 3.60 -16.56 -0.01
C LYS A 84 3.95 -17.17 -1.35
N GLU A 85 2.95 -17.43 -2.20
CA GLU A 85 3.18 -17.97 -3.55
C GLU A 85 3.96 -17.01 -4.45
N GLU A 86 3.86 -15.71 -4.19
CA GLU A 86 4.55 -14.70 -4.99
C GLU A 86 5.71 -14.06 -4.23
N GLY A 87 6.30 -14.79 -3.29
CA GLY A 87 7.49 -14.35 -2.58
C GLY A 87 7.27 -13.57 -1.31
N GLY A 88 6.02 -13.48 -0.84
CA GLY A 88 5.70 -12.79 0.40
C GLY A 88 5.74 -13.73 1.61
N SER A 89 5.34 -13.20 2.76
CA SER A 89 5.40 -13.91 4.04
C SER A 89 4.08 -14.50 4.48
N VAL A 90 2.96 -14.06 3.91
CA VAL A 90 1.62 -14.42 4.38
C VAL A 90 0.99 -15.46 3.49
N PRO A 91 0.70 -16.67 4.02
CA PRO A 91 -0.11 -17.65 3.28
C PRO A 91 -1.57 -17.20 3.31
N VAL A 92 -2.15 -16.95 2.14
CA VAL A 92 -3.51 -16.46 2.02
C VAL A 92 -4.23 -17.30 0.98
N SER A 93 -5.45 -17.73 1.29
CA SER A 93 -6.29 -18.40 0.31
C SER A 93 -6.69 -17.40 -0.77
N HIS A 94 -7.06 -17.90 -1.93
CA HIS A 94 -7.55 -17.06 -3.02
C HIS A 94 -8.74 -16.21 -2.56
N GLU A 95 -9.67 -16.84 -1.84
CA GLU A 95 -10.85 -16.16 -1.32
C GLU A 95 -10.48 -15.10 -0.28
N GLY A 96 -9.54 -15.39 0.61
CA GLY A 96 -9.05 -14.43 1.60
C GLY A 96 -8.35 -13.25 0.96
N TYR A 97 -7.63 -13.49 -0.12
CA TYR A 97 -6.96 -12.43 -0.87
C TYR A 97 -7.99 -11.46 -1.50
N LEU A 98 -9.03 -12.01 -2.12
CA LEU A 98 -10.08 -11.17 -2.70
C LEU A 98 -10.82 -10.37 -1.62
N ARG A 99 -11.04 -10.97 -0.45
CA ARG A 99 -11.68 -10.29 0.68
C ARG A 99 -10.81 -9.13 1.16
N PHE A 100 -9.50 -9.34 1.22
CA PHE A 100 -8.55 -8.29 1.58
C PHE A 100 -8.63 -7.12 0.60
N LEU A 101 -8.59 -7.40 -0.70
CA LEU A 101 -8.67 -6.36 -1.72
C LEU A 101 -9.95 -5.54 -1.58
N ARG A 102 -11.08 -6.21 -1.35
CA ARG A 102 -12.35 -5.53 -1.16
C ARG A 102 -12.33 -4.63 0.08
N THR A 103 -11.77 -5.13 1.18
CA THR A 103 -11.65 -4.34 2.40
C THR A 103 -10.88 -3.05 2.16
N ILE A 104 -9.77 -3.13 1.44
CA ILE A 104 -8.95 -1.96 1.14
C ILE A 104 -9.70 -0.99 0.22
N LEU A 105 -10.37 -1.51 -0.81
CA LEU A 105 -11.13 -0.68 -1.75
C LEU A 105 -12.24 0.09 -1.05
N ASP A 106 -12.89 -0.54 -0.07
CA ASP A 106 -14.00 0.08 0.65
C ASP A 106 -13.55 1.26 1.54
N THR A 107 -12.26 1.35 1.88
CA THR A 107 -11.77 2.47 2.69
C THR A 107 -11.59 3.76 1.90
N ASP A 108 -11.41 3.65 0.60
CA ASP A 108 -11.11 4.79 -0.28
C ASP A 108 -9.83 5.54 0.13
N CYS A 109 -8.95 4.89 0.89
CA CYS A 109 -7.70 5.50 1.35
C CYS A 109 -6.51 5.22 0.43
N ALA A 110 -6.51 4.09 -0.26
CA ALA A 110 -5.45 3.72 -1.18
C ALA A 110 -5.70 4.29 -2.56
N ASP A 111 -4.66 4.81 -3.18
CA ASP A 111 -4.74 5.31 -4.56
C ASP A 111 -4.49 4.19 -5.56
N LEU A 112 -3.66 3.22 -5.19
CA LEU A 112 -3.28 2.11 -6.05
C LEU A 112 -3.27 0.82 -5.21
N ILE A 113 -3.59 -0.29 -5.85
CA ILE A 113 -3.53 -1.61 -5.23
C ILE A 113 -2.75 -2.53 -6.16
N ASP A 114 -1.80 -3.27 -5.58
CA ASP A 114 -1.07 -4.31 -6.28
C ASP A 114 -1.95 -5.55 -6.33
N ILE A 115 -2.26 -6.03 -7.53
CA ILE A 115 -3.07 -7.23 -7.72
C ILE A 115 -2.19 -8.33 -8.29
N GLU A 116 -2.08 -9.44 -7.56
CA GLU A 116 -1.33 -10.58 -8.03
C GLU A 116 -2.13 -11.36 -9.08
N PHE A 117 -1.44 -11.81 -10.10
CA PHE A 117 -2.05 -12.52 -11.21
C PHE A 117 -1.86 -14.02 -10.97
N PHE A 118 -2.90 -14.68 -10.53
CA PHE A 118 -2.86 -16.13 -10.29
C PHE A 118 -3.11 -16.87 -11.59
N THR A 119 -2.20 -17.76 -11.95
CA THR A 119 -2.32 -18.58 -13.16
C THR A 119 -2.57 -20.04 -12.83
#